data_4c01ee47e75035abdfbb22ff9e4ad5d0
#
_entry.id   4c01ee47e75035abdfbb22ff9e4ad5d0
#
_cell.length_a   1.000
_cell.length_b   1.000
_cell.length_c   1.000
_cell.angle_alpha   90.00
_cell.angle_beta   90.00
_cell.angle_gamma   90.00
#
_symmetry.space_group_name_H-M   'P 1'
#
loop_
_entity.id
_entity.type
_entity.pdbx_description
1 polymer ?
#
loop_
_entity_poly.entity_id
_entity_poly.type
_entity_poly.pdbx_seq_one_letter_code
_entity_poly.pdbx_strand_id
1 'polypeptide(L)'
;GVVRAARSSGMRGPVSARRVFEAAAAGDERAMAVVAEEARLIAQTICAVITVVDPHLVVLGGGIGRAPGFAEAVAAELEPIAPVMPEIKVSALGTDAVVDGCLSAGTGLAWGRVMTVLPIAPP
;
A
#
# COMPACT_ATOMS: atom_id res chain seq x y z
N GLY A 1 -0.76 9.71 9.96
CA GLY A 1 -0.15 9.42 8.66
C GLY A 1 0.99 10.39 8.32
N VAL A 2 1.79 10.06 7.33
CA VAL A 2 3.06 10.70 6.89
C VAL A 2 3.04 12.24 6.90
N VAL A 3 2.03 12.86 6.32
CA VAL A 3 1.94 14.34 6.20
C VAL A 3 1.83 15.02 7.57
N ARG A 4 1.08 14.44 8.49
CA ARG A 4 0.94 14.97 9.86
C ARG A 4 2.25 14.79 10.62
N ALA A 5 2.87 13.63 10.55
CA ALA A 5 4.15 13.35 11.18
C ALA A 5 5.25 14.27 10.64
N ALA A 6 5.31 14.50 9.33
CA ALA A 6 6.27 15.42 8.72
C ALA A 6 6.10 16.86 9.19
N ARG A 7 4.84 17.33 9.36
CA ARG A 7 4.59 18.67 9.93
C ARG A 7 5.00 18.77 11.39
N SER A 8 4.74 17.76 12.20
CA SER A 8 5.16 17.73 13.61
C SER A 8 6.68 17.66 13.75
N SER A 9 7.40 17.06 12.82
CA SER A 9 8.87 17.05 12.79
C SER A 9 9.50 18.35 12.27
N GLY A 10 8.67 19.38 11.97
CA GLY A 10 9.15 20.72 11.58
C GLY A 10 9.43 20.90 10.10
N MET A 11 8.99 19.99 9.23
CA MET A 11 9.07 20.20 7.78
C MET A 11 8.13 21.35 7.35
N ARG A 12 8.69 22.35 6.64
CA ARG A 12 7.96 23.55 6.23
C ARG A 12 7.56 23.48 4.75
N GLY A 13 6.44 24.13 4.40
CA GLY A 13 5.94 24.27 3.04
C GLY A 13 4.81 23.27 2.70
N PRO A 14 4.45 23.13 1.42
CA PRO A 14 3.41 22.18 0.98
C PRO A 14 3.94 20.76 1.11
N VAL A 15 3.62 20.10 2.24
CA VAL A 15 4.05 18.74 2.55
C VAL A 15 3.06 17.75 1.95
N SER A 16 3.54 16.90 1.06
CA SER A 16 2.83 15.70 0.57
C SER A 16 3.63 14.45 0.93
N ALA A 17 2.98 13.30 1.03
CA ALA A 17 3.67 12.04 1.30
C ALA A 17 4.81 11.81 0.29
N ARG A 18 4.55 12.02 -1.00
CA ARG A 18 5.56 11.90 -2.07
C ARG A 18 6.81 12.75 -1.78
N ARG A 19 6.64 14.02 -1.41
CA ARG A 19 7.78 14.91 -1.08
C ARG A 19 8.58 14.45 0.13
N VAL A 20 7.91 13.85 1.12
CA VAL A 20 8.62 13.28 2.28
C VAL A 20 9.51 12.13 1.85
N PHE A 21 9.01 11.23 1.01
CA PHE A 21 9.81 10.11 0.49
C PHE A 21 10.95 10.59 -0.43
N GLU A 22 10.71 11.60 -1.27
CA GLU A 22 11.76 12.21 -2.11
C GLU A 22 12.85 12.86 -1.24
N ALA A 23 12.48 13.58 -0.17
CA ALA A 23 13.42 14.19 0.75
C ALA A 23 14.23 13.14 1.54
N ALA A 24 13.58 12.07 1.99
CA ALA A 24 14.26 10.95 2.66
C ALA A 24 15.27 10.28 1.73
N ALA A 25 14.92 10.05 0.47
CA ALA A 25 15.82 9.51 -0.54
C ALA A 25 17.01 10.45 -0.84
N ALA A 26 16.83 11.77 -0.65
CA ALA A 26 17.89 12.78 -0.78
C ALA A 26 18.75 12.94 0.51
N GLY A 27 18.46 12.15 1.56
CA GLY A 27 19.24 12.15 2.80
C GLY A 27 18.78 13.16 3.87
N ASP A 28 17.57 13.72 3.75
CA ASP A 28 17.02 14.57 4.82
C ASP A 28 16.68 13.71 6.05
N GLU A 29 17.41 13.91 7.13
CA GLU A 29 17.29 13.12 8.37
C GLU A 29 15.89 13.17 8.98
N ARG A 30 15.20 14.30 8.88
CA ARG A 30 13.83 14.43 9.41
C ARG A 30 12.82 13.63 8.58
N ALA A 31 13.00 13.68 7.27
CA ALA A 31 12.18 12.89 6.36
C ALA A 31 12.45 11.39 6.53
N MET A 32 13.72 11.00 6.69
CA MET A 32 14.07 9.60 6.98
C MET A 32 13.46 9.11 8.28
N ALA A 33 13.48 9.90 9.35
CA ALA A 33 12.83 9.54 10.60
C ALA A 33 11.31 9.37 10.46
N VAL A 34 10.64 10.20 9.66
CA VAL A 34 9.20 10.07 9.37
C VAL A 34 8.90 8.81 8.58
N VAL A 35 9.72 8.47 7.58
CA VAL A 35 9.56 7.25 6.78
C VAL A 35 9.78 6.00 7.62
N ALA A 36 10.80 5.98 8.49
CA ALA A 36 11.07 4.89 9.41
C ALA A 36 9.91 4.66 10.39
N GLU A 37 9.38 5.73 10.97
CA GLU A 37 8.22 5.63 11.88
C GLU A 37 6.97 5.11 11.16
N GLU A 38 6.72 5.51 9.91
CA GLU A 38 5.61 4.99 9.12
C GLU A 38 5.81 3.50 8.81
N ALA A 39 7.03 3.09 8.45
CA ALA A 39 7.37 1.68 8.21
C ALA A 39 7.13 0.83 9.48
N ARG A 40 7.54 1.34 10.66
CA ARG A 40 7.31 0.69 11.95
C ARG A 40 5.82 0.51 12.24
N LEU A 41 4.99 1.54 12.03
CA LEU A 41 3.55 1.47 12.24
C LEU A 41 2.87 0.47 11.30
N ILE A 42 3.29 0.44 10.04
CA ILE A 42 2.80 -0.53 9.06
C ILE A 42 3.19 -1.96 9.47
N ALA A 43 4.46 -2.17 9.87
CA ALA A 43 4.94 -3.47 10.34
C ALA A 43 4.13 -3.98 11.54
N GLN A 44 3.84 -3.12 12.53
CA GLN A 44 2.99 -3.48 13.67
C GLN A 44 1.57 -3.87 13.23
N THR A 45 1.00 -3.14 12.27
CA THR A 45 -0.32 -3.46 11.72
C THR A 45 -0.31 -4.81 11.01
N ILE A 46 0.71 -5.08 10.19
CA ILE A 46 0.89 -6.36 9.50
C ILE A 46 1.05 -7.49 10.53
N CYS A 47 1.87 -7.31 11.57
CA CYS A 47 2.06 -8.29 12.63
C CYS A 47 0.74 -8.67 13.32
N ALA A 48 -0.12 -7.68 13.60
CA ALA A 48 -1.45 -7.93 14.17
C ALA A 48 -2.34 -8.76 13.22
N VAL A 49 -2.27 -8.51 11.91
CA VAL A 49 -3.02 -9.27 10.90
C VAL A 49 -2.46 -10.69 10.74
N ILE A 50 -1.14 -10.86 10.74
CA ILE A 50 -0.49 -12.18 10.65
C ILE A 50 -1.03 -13.11 11.75
N THR A 51 -1.15 -12.60 12.97
CA THR A 51 -1.59 -13.40 14.12
C THR A 51 -3.01 -13.96 13.97
N VAL A 52 -3.85 -13.33 13.14
CA VAL A 52 -5.26 -13.72 12.98
C VAL A 52 -5.50 -14.44 11.65
N VAL A 53 -4.83 -14.01 10.57
CA VAL A 53 -5.14 -14.45 9.19
C VAL A 53 -4.07 -15.41 8.64
N ASP A 54 -2.86 -15.38 9.20
CA ASP A 54 -1.69 -16.16 8.74
C ASP A 54 -1.47 -16.07 7.21
N PRO A 55 -1.31 -14.87 6.66
CA PRO A 55 -1.15 -14.69 5.22
C PRO A 55 0.26 -15.09 4.78
N HIS A 56 0.37 -15.86 3.70
CA HIS A 56 1.67 -16.16 3.09
C HIS A 56 2.26 -14.98 2.32
N LEU A 57 1.41 -14.02 1.89
CA LEU A 57 1.79 -12.87 1.07
C LEU A 57 1.11 -11.60 1.58
N VAL A 58 1.90 -10.55 1.72
CA VAL A 58 1.44 -9.17 1.97
C VAL A 58 1.83 -8.30 0.78
N VAL A 59 0.87 -7.61 0.18
CA VAL A 59 1.12 -6.71 -0.95
C VAL A 59 0.96 -5.26 -0.52
N LEU A 60 2.04 -4.49 -0.64
CA LEU A 60 2.03 -3.06 -0.39
C LEU A 60 1.65 -2.32 -1.68
N GLY A 61 0.54 -1.58 -1.64
CA GLY A 61 0.01 -0.84 -2.79
C GLY A 61 -0.07 0.66 -2.56
N GLY A 62 -0.57 1.36 -3.57
CA GLY A 62 -0.72 2.81 -3.54
C GLY A 62 0.60 3.57 -3.61
N GLY A 63 0.54 4.90 -3.48
CA GLY A 63 1.71 5.77 -3.66
C GLY A 63 2.80 5.58 -2.60
N ILE A 64 2.42 5.27 -1.36
CA ILE A 64 3.35 5.05 -0.25
C ILE A 64 3.96 3.66 -0.35
N GLY A 65 3.15 2.61 -0.52
CA GLY A 65 3.62 1.23 -0.59
C GLY A 65 4.58 0.96 -1.76
N ARG A 66 4.56 1.82 -2.78
CA ARG A 66 5.44 1.78 -3.95
C ARG A 66 6.64 2.72 -3.87
N ALA A 67 6.77 3.47 -2.78
CA ALA A 67 7.94 4.33 -2.61
C ALA A 67 9.23 3.49 -2.54
N PRO A 68 10.30 3.88 -3.24
CA PRO A 68 11.55 3.13 -3.25
C PRO A 68 12.08 2.88 -1.84
N GLY A 69 12.46 1.65 -1.53
CA GLY A 69 13.01 1.26 -0.24
C GLY A 69 11.99 1.11 0.89
N PHE A 70 10.71 1.43 0.67
CA PHE A 70 9.71 1.38 1.74
C PHE A 70 9.31 -0.05 2.11
N ALA A 71 9.18 -0.93 1.14
CA ALA A 71 8.85 -2.34 1.39
C ALA A 71 9.96 -3.03 2.20
N GLU A 72 11.21 -2.74 1.88
CA GLU A 72 12.38 -3.23 2.59
C GLU A 72 12.42 -2.68 4.03
N ALA A 73 12.11 -1.40 4.22
CA ALA A 73 12.01 -0.80 5.55
C ALA A 73 10.89 -1.45 6.38
N VAL A 74 9.72 -1.72 5.79
CA VAL A 74 8.63 -2.43 6.46
C VAL A 74 9.03 -3.85 6.81
N ALA A 75 9.71 -4.57 5.93
CA ALA A 75 10.19 -5.92 6.18
C ALA A 75 11.19 -5.96 7.35
N ALA A 76 12.13 -5.04 7.38
CA ALA A 76 13.11 -4.93 8.45
C ALA A 76 12.48 -4.65 9.83
N GLU A 77 11.44 -3.80 9.87
CA GLU A 77 10.70 -3.51 11.11
C GLU A 77 9.76 -4.68 11.52
N LEU A 78 9.31 -5.48 10.55
CA LEU A 78 8.44 -6.62 10.81
C LEU A 78 9.20 -7.84 11.33
N GLU A 79 10.41 -8.10 10.82
CA GLU A 79 11.21 -9.30 11.14
C GLU A 79 11.35 -9.56 12.65
N PRO A 80 11.68 -8.57 13.51
CA PRO A 80 11.86 -8.82 14.94
C PRO A 80 10.55 -9.05 15.72
N ILE A 81 9.39 -8.75 15.12
CA ILE A 81 8.10 -8.80 15.83
C ILE A 81 7.12 -9.83 15.26
N ALA A 82 7.36 -10.32 14.04
CA ALA A 82 6.46 -11.28 13.39
C ALA A 82 6.71 -12.71 13.91
N PRO A 83 5.66 -13.46 14.28
CA PRO A 83 5.79 -14.86 14.64
C PRO A 83 6.19 -15.75 13.44
N VAL A 84 5.75 -15.36 12.25
CA VAL A 84 6.09 -15.99 10.96
C VAL A 84 6.21 -14.86 9.94
N MET A 85 7.27 -14.86 9.13
CA MET A 85 7.46 -13.83 8.09
C MET A 85 6.69 -14.18 6.83
N PRO A 86 5.72 -13.35 6.41
CA PRO A 86 5.10 -13.46 5.09
C PRO A 86 6.04 -12.94 4.01
N GLU A 87 5.83 -13.34 2.78
CA GLU A 87 6.44 -12.67 1.65
C GLU A 87 5.86 -11.24 1.52
N ILE A 88 6.73 -10.22 1.46
CA ILE A 88 6.29 -8.83 1.25
C ILE A 88 6.59 -8.44 -0.19
N LYS A 89 5.56 -8.03 -0.93
CA LYS A 89 5.69 -7.56 -2.31
C LYS A 89 5.12 -6.17 -2.51
N VAL A 90 5.67 -5.44 -3.45
CA VAL A 90 5.09 -4.20 -3.96
C VAL A 90 4.08 -4.53 -5.06
N SER A 91 2.92 -3.88 -5.04
CA SER A 91 1.89 -4.07 -6.05
C SER A 91 2.42 -3.78 -7.46
N ALA A 92 2.17 -4.69 -8.39
CA ALA A 92 2.43 -4.50 -9.82
C ALA A 92 1.46 -3.49 -10.46
N LEU A 93 0.29 -3.28 -9.84
CA LEU A 93 -0.69 -2.29 -10.30
C LEU A 93 -0.19 -0.87 -10.00
N GLY A 94 -0.34 0.01 -10.99
CA GLY A 94 0.07 1.42 -10.89
C GLY A 94 -0.80 2.25 -9.94
N THR A 95 -0.72 3.57 -10.10
CA THR A 95 -1.57 4.54 -9.39
C THR A 95 -3.04 4.39 -9.76
N ASP A 96 -3.33 3.76 -10.88
CA ASP A 96 -4.67 3.61 -11.46
C ASP A 96 -5.38 2.32 -11.01
N ALA A 97 -4.80 1.58 -10.07
CA ALA A 97 -5.35 0.31 -9.55
C ALA A 97 -6.83 0.40 -9.14
N VAL A 98 -7.25 1.55 -8.56
CA VAL A 98 -8.65 1.78 -8.18
C VAL A 98 -9.52 1.94 -9.42
N VAL A 99 -9.05 2.67 -10.42
CA VAL A 99 -9.76 2.88 -11.70
C VAL A 99 -9.90 1.55 -12.45
N ASP A 100 -8.81 0.79 -12.53
CA ASP A 100 -8.81 -0.54 -13.17
C ASP A 100 -9.78 -1.49 -12.46
N GLY A 101 -9.80 -1.48 -11.14
CA GLY A 101 -10.75 -2.24 -10.34
C GLY A 101 -12.21 -1.82 -10.59
N CYS A 102 -12.49 -0.52 -10.64
CA CYS A 102 -13.82 0.00 -10.96
C CYS A 102 -14.27 -0.37 -12.38
N LEU A 103 -13.37 -0.27 -13.37
CA LEU A 103 -13.64 -0.67 -14.75
C LEU A 103 -13.93 -2.17 -14.85
N SER A 104 -13.14 -3.00 -14.20
CA SER A 104 -13.35 -4.45 -14.16
C SER A 104 -14.71 -4.81 -13.54
N ALA A 105 -15.02 -4.24 -12.38
CA ALA A 105 -16.31 -4.46 -11.70
C ALA A 105 -17.48 -3.95 -12.56
N GLY A 106 -17.37 -2.76 -13.15
CA GLY A 106 -18.40 -2.17 -14.01
C GLY A 106 -18.65 -3.02 -15.26
N THR A 107 -17.58 -3.51 -15.88
CA THR A 107 -17.68 -4.43 -17.03
C THR A 107 -18.39 -5.73 -16.66
N GLY A 108 -18.02 -6.33 -15.51
CA GLY A 108 -18.68 -7.55 -15.02
C GLY A 108 -20.17 -7.35 -14.78
N LEU A 109 -20.60 -6.22 -14.17
CA LEU A 109 -21.99 -5.87 -13.98
C LEU A 109 -22.72 -5.64 -15.29
N ALA A 110 -22.10 -4.97 -16.27
CA ALA A 110 -22.68 -4.74 -17.60
C ALA A 110 -22.92 -6.07 -18.34
N TRP A 111 -21.93 -6.96 -18.36
CA TRP A 111 -22.06 -8.28 -18.95
C TRP A 111 -23.15 -9.12 -18.27
N GLY A 112 -23.23 -9.12 -16.96
CA GLY A 112 -24.29 -9.81 -16.22
C GLY A 112 -25.69 -9.34 -16.63
N ARG A 113 -25.90 -8.03 -16.84
CA ARG A 113 -27.16 -7.48 -17.32
C ARG A 113 -27.46 -7.88 -18.77
N VAL A 114 -26.48 -7.80 -19.66
CA VAL A 114 -26.65 -8.17 -21.07
C VAL A 114 -27.03 -9.63 -21.19
N MET A 115 -26.35 -10.52 -20.48
CA MET A 115 -26.65 -11.97 -20.50
C MET A 115 -28.02 -12.32 -19.88
N THR A 116 -28.54 -11.49 -18.99
CA THR A 116 -29.87 -11.71 -18.40
C THR A 116 -31.00 -11.24 -19.33
N VAL A 117 -30.73 -10.24 -20.20
CA VAL A 117 -31.74 -9.65 -21.11
C VAL A 117 -31.80 -10.36 -22.46
N LEU A 118 -30.70 -11.00 -22.88
CA LEU A 118 -30.70 -11.78 -24.12
C LEU A 118 -31.27 -13.20 -23.88
N PRO A 119 -32.48 -13.51 -24.36
CA PRO A 119 -32.96 -14.87 -24.33
C PRO A 119 -32.13 -15.70 -25.31
N ILE A 120 -31.20 -16.50 -24.79
CA ILE A 120 -30.58 -17.55 -25.59
C ILE A 120 -31.64 -18.60 -25.80
N ALA A 121 -32.23 -18.62 -26.99
CA ALA A 121 -33.11 -19.73 -27.36
C ALA A 121 -32.28 -21.02 -27.31
N PRO A 122 -32.73 -22.06 -26.61
CA PRO A 122 -32.07 -23.35 -26.66
C PRO A 122 -32.13 -23.91 -28.09
N PRO A 123 -31.11 -24.66 -28.52
CA PRO A 123 -31.07 -25.30 -29.85
C PRO A 123 -32.20 -26.28 -30.03
#